data_4cedebeb3989423d9125a767fe438085
#
_entry.id   4cedebeb3989423d9125a767fe438085
#
_cell.length_a   1.000
_cell.length_b   1.000
_cell.length_c   1.000
_cell.angle_alpha   90.00
_cell.angle_beta   90.00
_cell.angle_gamma   90.00
#
_symmetry.space_group_name_H-M   'P 1'
#
loop_
_entity.id
_entity.type
_entity.pdbx_description
1 polymer ?
#
loop_
_entity_poly.entity_id
_entity_poly.type
_entity_poly.pdbx_seq_one_letter_code
_entity_poly.pdbx_strand_id
1 'polypeptide(L)'
;MLSQYISRREFMERSVGGAAAAGVAWGAAIRNSSTSPNETITMGIIGAGIRGLENMQSILNVKGHVAIVCDLYDGHLRRAQEIQASTPTTKDYRQVLERKDVDAVMIATSDHWHAPIAIEAMKAGKDVYWEKPMTLTIPQALELAKVSKESGRLVQVGSQSLSMQSTHKGKEWVDSGQIGTVYNIQCEIYRPDPVGAWKYPVPPDASPQTIDWDRYLGSAPKRPFDATRFFQFRNWWDYGTGIAGDEYVHLLSRVHYLMNVQYPVSAVANGGIYHWTGDRDVPDIHNTLYDYGKFQVVVLANLVSNFDGGEIVRFMGDKGTVVLTEESASLLPYDEEWGYSYPLESWPKDLKLQFIAAHKNDPTADVGTYRKQPHRKPQNFPQTAEGTEDHFRNFFAAIKSRQQPIENVDFGCGTAVACHMANISYKEKKRVFWDAQNMELKSEAVNGVS
;
A
#
# COMPACT_ATOMS: atom_id res chain seq x y z
N MET A 1 10.80 39.99 -8.42
CA MET A 1 9.35 39.76 -8.49
C MET A 1 9.00 38.78 -7.42
N LEU A 2 8.22 39.20 -6.41
CA LEU A 2 7.91 38.40 -5.23
C LEU A 2 6.87 37.35 -5.60
N SER A 3 7.22 36.07 -5.42
CA SER A 3 6.32 34.92 -5.51
C SER A 3 5.35 34.95 -4.33
N GLN A 4 4.06 35.10 -4.61
CA GLN A 4 3.00 35.04 -3.60
C GLN A 4 2.80 33.59 -3.18
N TYR A 5 3.19 33.25 -1.95
CA TYR A 5 2.82 32.00 -1.30
C TYR A 5 1.33 32.05 -0.93
N ILE A 6 0.54 31.14 -1.47
CA ILE A 6 -0.86 30.96 -1.07
C ILE A 6 -0.89 30.29 0.31
N SER A 7 -1.59 30.91 1.27
CA SER A 7 -1.72 30.35 2.62
C SER A 7 -2.60 29.11 2.64
N ARG A 8 -2.41 28.21 3.64
CA ARG A 8 -3.23 27.01 3.86
C ARG A 8 -4.74 27.31 3.89
N ARG A 9 -5.12 28.48 4.39
CA ARG A 9 -6.50 28.93 4.48
C ARG A 9 -7.08 29.27 3.11
N GLU A 10 -6.33 29.97 2.27
CA GLU A 10 -6.74 30.31 0.89
C GLU A 10 -6.82 29.07 -0.02
N PHE A 11 -5.99 28.05 0.21
CA PHE A 11 -6.11 26.77 -0.50
C PHE A 11 -7.39 26.04 -0.12
N MET A 12 -7.74 26.00 1.16
CA MET A 12 -8.99 25.37 1.64
C MET A 12 -10.23 26.12 1.16
N GLU A 13 -10.21 27.46 1.17
CA GLU A 13 -11.34 28.28 0.70
C GLU A 13 -11.55 28.16 -0.83
N ARG A 14 -10.49 28.00 -1.61
CA ARG A 14 -10.59 27.76 -3.07
C ARG A 14 -11.02 26.34 -3.44
N SER A 15 -10.73 25.36 -2.57
CA SER A 15 -11.19 23.97 -2.76
C SER A 15 -12.69 23.78 -2.47
N VAL A 16 -13.26 24.60 -1.58
CA VAL A 16 -14.69 24.57 -1.24
C VAL A 16 -15.54 25.39 -2.22
N GLY A 17 -14.97 26.45 -2.82
CA GLY A 17 -15.68 27.30 -3.77
C GLY A 17 -15.81 26.73 -5.20
N GLY A 18 -15.00 25.73 -5.56
CA GLY A 18 -15.05 25.07 -6.87
C GLY A 18 -16.13 23.99 -7.01
N ALA A 19 -16.66 23.48 -5.91
CA ALA A 19 -17.64 22.40 -5.92
C ALA A 19 -19.10 22.87 -6.09
N ALA A 20 -19.39 24.15 -5.97
CA ALA A 20 -20.75 24.68 -6.01
C ALA A 20 -21.20 25.24 -7.38
N ALA A 21 -20.32 25.36 -8.38
CA ALA A 21 -20.64 25.98 -9.68
C ALA A 21 -20.65 25.02 -10.88
N ALA A 22 -20.32 23.73 -10.71
CA ALA A 22 -20.37 22.71 -11.77
C ALA A 22 -21.60 21.76 -11.65
N GLY A 23 -22.58 22.12 -10.85
CA GLY A 23 -23.74 21.27 -10.48
C GLY A 23 -24.92 21.31 -11.44
N VAL A 24 -24.85 21.90 -12.63
CA VAL A 24 -26.01 21.96 -13.53
C VAL A 24 -25.57 21.76 -14.97
N ALA A 25 -25.34 20.53 -15.41
CA ALA A 25 -25.48 20.06 -16.81
C ALA A 25 -25.07 18.60 -17.07
N TRP A 26 -25.04 17.70 -16.09
CA TRP A 26 -24.84 16.26 -16.35
C TRP A 26 -25.96 15.41 -15.75
N GLY A 27 -27.19 15.83 -16.01
CA GLY A 27 -28.40 15.13 -15.62
C GLY A 27 -29.00 14.27 -16.74
N ALA A 28 -28.28 13.24 -17.23
CA ALA A 28 -28.96 12.18 -17.99
C ALA A 28 -28.02 10.97 -18.11
N ALA A 29 -28.15 10.03 -17.20
CA ALA A 29 -27.84 8.60 -17.22
C ALA A 29 -27.19 8.06 -15.92
N ILE A 30 -27.36 8.72 -14.77
CA ILE A 30 -27.22 8.01 -13.50
C ILE A 30 -28.57 7.35 -13.25
N ARG A 31 -28.71 6.07 -13.57
CA ARG A 31 -29.76 5.27 -12.94
C ARG A 31 -29.49 5.35 -11.44
N ASN A 32 -30.32 6.07 -10.71
CA ASN A 32 -30.42 5.98 -9.26
C ASN A 32 -30.72 4.53 -8.89
N SER A 33 -29.69 3.74 -8.64
CA SER A 33 -29.82 2.62 -7.73
C SER A 33 -29.84 3.24 -6.33
N SER A 34 -30.98 3.72 -5.88
CA SER A 34 -31.21 4.03 -4.47
C SER A 34 -31.18 2.70 -3.71
N THR A 35 -30.00 2.22 -3.38
CA THR A 35 -29.87 1.12 -2.44
C THR A 35 -30.36 1.64 -1.10
N SER A 36 -31.39 1.00 -0.57
CA SER A 36 -31.85 1.24 0.81
C SER A 36 -30.66 1.07 1.76
N PRO A 37 -30.52 1.90 2.82
CA PRO A 37 -29.44 1.74 3.80
C PRO A 37 -29.32 0.33 4.42
N ASN A 38 -30.34 -0.51 4.25
CA ASN A 38 -30.42 -1.88 4.78
C ASN A 38 -30.13 -2.97 3.74
N GLU A 39 -29.83 -2.64 2.48
CA GLU A 39 -29.55 -3.66 1.48
C GLU A 39 -28.14 -4.25 1.63
N THR A 40 -28.08 -5.57 1.59
CA THR A 40 -26.83 -6.33 1.61
C THR A 40 -26.08 -6.13 0.30
N ILE A 41 -24.82 -5.77 0.36
CA ILE A 41 -23.95 -5.68 -0.83
C ILE A 41 -23.67 -7.09 -1.39
N THR A 42 -23.95 -7.27 -2.66
CA THR A 42 -23.73 -8.54 -3.36
C THR A 42 -22.42 -8.48 -4.15
N MET A 43 -21.53 -9.40 -3.82
CA MET A 43 -20.18 -9.48 -4.37
C MET A 43 -20.03 -10.65 -5.36
N GLY A 44 -19.32 -10.42 -6.45
CA GLY A 44 -18.69 -11.46 -7.25
C GLY A 44 -17.21 -11.59 -6.90
N ILE A 45 -16.71 -12.82 -6.78
CA ILE A 45 -15.30 -13.07 -6.46
C ILE A 45 -14.59 -13.55 -7.71
N ILE A 46 -13.45 -12.94 -8.04
CA ILE A 46 -12.59 -13.30 -9.18
C ILE A 46 -11.18 -13.57 -8.67
N GLY A 47 -10.79 -14.83 -8.67
CA GLY A 47 -9.61 -15.35 -7.98
C GLY A 47 -9.96 -15.86 -6.59
N ALA A 48 -9.94 -17.18 -6.42
CA ALA A 48 -10.26 -17.90 -5.19
C ALA A 48 -9.05 -18.68 -4.62
N GLY A 49 -7.84 -18.10 -4.82
CA GLY A 49 -6.64 -18.54 -4.12
C GLY A 49 -6.71 -18.21 -2.62
N ILE A 50 -5.59 -18.36 -1.90
CA ILE A 50 -5.53 -18.15 -0.43
C ILE A 50 -6.19 -16.83 -0.05
N ARG A 51 -5.72 -15.69 -0.60
CA ARG A 51 -6.26 -14.38 -0.25
C ARG A 51 -7.72 -14.19 -0.72
N GLY A 52 -8.09 -14.74 -1.88
CA GLY A 52 -9.46 -14.67 -2.37
C GLY A 52 -10.45 -15.36 -1.44
N LEU A 53 -10.09 -16.52 -0.88
CA LEU A 53 -10.92 -17.25 0.08
C LEU A 53 -10.97 -16.58 1.46
N GLU A 54 -9.86 -16.00 1.94
CA GLU A 54 -9.85 -15.20 3.17
C GLU A 54 -10.74 -13.97 3.04
N ASN A 55 -10.66 -13.28 1.90
CA ASN A 55 -11.53 -12.14 1.59
C ASN A 55 -13.00 -12.56 1.47
N MET A 56 -13.28 -13.72 0.86
CA MET A 56 -14.64 -14.28 0.82
C MET A 56 -15.20 -14.47 2.23
N GLN A 57 -14.42 -15.04 3.13
CA GLN A 57 -14.85 -15.20 4.53
C GLN A 57 -15.07 -13.85 5.22
N SER A 58 -14.18 -12.88 5.01
CA SER A 58 -14.30 -11.53 5.57
C SER A 58 -15.55 -10.81 5.03
N ILE A 59 -15.87 -10.93 3.74
CA ILE A 59 -17.10 -10.41 3.14
C ILE A 59 -18.34 -10.98 3.83
N LEU A 60 -18.37 -12.30 4.06
CA LEU A 60 -19.48 -12.98 4.75
C LEU A 60 -19.59 -12.52 6.22
N ASN A 61 -18.47 -12.36 6.92
CA ASN A 61 -18.42 -11.90 8.32
C ASN A 61 -18.98 -10.48 8.47
N VAL A 62 -18.75 -9.60 7.50
CA VAL A 62 -19.31 -8.23 7.50
C VAL A 62 -20.70 -8.12 6.87
N LYS A 63 -21.41 -9.26 6.72
CA LYS A 63 -22.77 -9.35 6.20
C LYS A 63 -22.92 -8.99 4.72
N GLY A 64 -21.86 -9.14 3.92
CA GLY A 64 -21.94 -9.17 2.46
C GLY A 64 -22.52 -10.51 1.98
N HIS A 65 -22.98 -10.54 0.74
CA HIS A 65 -23.44 -11.74 0.06
C HIS A 65 -22.51 -12.08 -1.11
N VAL A 66 -22.08 -13.36 -1.23
CA VAL A 66 -21.29 -13.83 -2.37
C VAL A 66 -22.18 -14.56 -3.35
N ALA A 67 -22.41 -13.96 -4.53
CA ALA A 67 -23.34 -14.50 -5.54
C ALA A 67 -22.70 -15.49 -6.51
N ILE A 68 -21.40 -15.39 -6.75
CA ILE A 68 -20.64 -16.22 -7.69
C ILE A 68 -19.14 -16.13 -7.41
N VAL A 69 -18.42 -17.22 -7.64
CA VAL A 69 -16.95 -17.29 -7.54
C VAL A 69 -16.36 -17.73 -8.89
N CYS A 70 -15.34 -17.04 -9.34
CA CYS A 70 -14.56 -17.38 -10.53
C CYS A 70 -13.13 -17.70 -10.16
N ASP A 71 -12.61 -18.84 -10.64
CA ASP A 71 -11.18 -19.19 -10.59
C ASP A 71 -10.85 -20.12 -11.75
N LEU A 72 -9.58 -20.17 -12.14
CA LEU A 72 -9.13 -21.02 -13.24
C LEU A 72 -8.76 -22.44 -12.80
N TYR A 73 -8.66 -22.68 -11.49
CA TYR A 73 -8.37 -23.99 -10.91
C TYR A 73 -9.59 -24.59 -10.20
N ASP A 74 -9.96 -25.80 -10.59
CA ASP A 74 -11.14 -26.50 -10.04
C ASP A 74 -11.06 -26.71 -8.52
N GLY A 75 -9.86 -26.91 -7.98
CA GLY A 75 -9.65 -27.06 -6.53
C GLY A 75 -10.04 -25.81 -5.73
N HIS A 76 -9.74 -24.61 -6.24
CA HIS A 76 -10.14 -23.37 -5.62
C HIS A 76 -11.66 -23.17 -5.65
N LEU A 77 -12.32 -23.54 -6.75
CA LEU A 77 -13.78 -23.46 -6.87
C LEU A 77 -14.48 -24.42 -5.89
N ARG A 78 -13.97 -25.65 -5.76
CA ARG A 78 -14.47 -26.59 -4.74
C ARG A 78 -14.30 -26.04 -3.32
N ARG A 79 -13.14 -25.45 -3.02
CA ARG A 79 -12.87 -24.85 -1.70
C ARG A 79 -13.81 -23.68 -1.38
N ALA A 80 -14.13 -22.85 -2.36
CA ALA A 80 -15.11 -21.78 -2.19
C ALA A 80 -16.50 -22.33 -1.84
N GLN A 81 -16.91 -23.44 -2.47
CA GLN A 81 -18.18 -24.13 -2.16
C GLN A 81 -18.19 -24.81 -0.79
N GLU A 82 -17.04 -25.18 -0.25
CA GLU A 82 -16.96 -25.64 1.15
C GLU A 82 -17.19 -24.51 2.16
N ILE A 83 -16.83 -23.24 1.80
CA ILE A 83 -17.10 -22.07 2.66
C ILE A 83 -18.57 -21.67 2.58
N GLN A 84 -19.12 -21.63 1.37
CA GLN A 84 -20.53 -21.31 1.13
C GLN A 84 -21.12 -22.32 0.16
N ALA A 85 -21.81 -23.31 0.68
CA ALA A 85 -22.44 -24.36 -0.14
C ALA A 85 -23.39 -23.75 -1.17
N SER A 86 -23.50 -24.40 -2.35
CA SER A 86 -24.34 -23.95 -3.47
C SER A 86 -23.95 -22.60 -4.11
N THR A 87 -22.84 -22.00 -3.74
CA THR A 87 -22.34 -20.82 -4.49
C THR A 87 -22.03 -21.21 -5.95
N PRO A 88 -22.62 -20.53 -6.92
CA PRO A 88 -22.29 -20.73 -8.33
C PRO A 88 -20.80 -20.48 -8.59
N THR A 89 -20.20 -21.31 -9.46
CA THR A 89 -18.79 -21.17 -9.82
C THR A 89 -18.61 -21.12 -11.34
N THR A 90 -17.54 -20.47 -11.79
CA THR A 90 -17.17 -20.35 -13.21
C THR A 90 -15.68 -20.27 -13.42
N LYS A 91 -15.19 -20.59 -14.63
CA LYS A 91 -13.81 -20.31 -15.07
C LYS A 91 -13.70 -19.04 -15.94
N ASP A 92 -14.81 -18.34 -16.18
CA ASP A 92 -14.82 -17.12 -16.98
C ASP A 92 -15.34 -15.94 -16.16
N TYR A 93 -14.44 -15.00 -15.81
CA TYR A 93 -14.79 -13.84 -15.00
C TYR A 93 -15.82 -12.93 -15.67
N ARG A 94 -15.99 -12.98 -17.01
CA ARG A 94 -16.99 -12.19 -17.70
C ARG A 94 -18.40 -12.60 -17.31
N GLN A 95 -18.61 -13.88 -17.01
CA GLN A 95 -19.89 -14.34 -16.47
C GLN A 95 -20.22 -13.73 -15.10
N VAL A 96 -19.19 -13.38 -14.31
CA VAL A 96 -19.38 -12.62 -13.06
C VAL A 96 -19.82 -11.19 -13.37
N LEU A 97 -19.16 -10.55 -14.35
CA LEU A 97 -19.43 -9.16 -14.73
C LEU A 97 -20.82 -8.96 -15.38
N GLU A 98 -21.31 -9.96 -16.09
CA GLU A 98 -22.62 -9.96 -16.77
C GLU A 98 -23.81 -10.06 -15.80
N ARG A 99 -23.58 -10.55 -14.58
CA ARG A 99 -24.64 -10.72 -13.59
C ARG A 99 -25.18 -9.38 -13.11
N LYS A 100 -26.48 -9.20 -13.21
CA LYS A 100 -27.19 -7.96 -12.79
C LYS A 100 -27.36 -7.87 -11.28
N ASP A 101 -27.34 -9.00 -10.58
CA ASP A 101 -27.49 -9.10 -9.14
C ASP A 101 -26.15 -8.92 -8.39
N VAL A 102 -25.04 -8.72 -9.08
CA VAL A 102 -23.73 -8.40 -8.50
C VAL A 102 -23.54 -6.88 -8.50
N ASP A 103 -23.37 -6.29 -7.32
CA ASP A 103 -23.12 -4.85 -7.13
C ASP A 103 -21.65 -4.50 -7.35
N ALA A 104 -20.76 -5.32 -6.82
CA ALA A 104 -19.33 -5.10 -6.87
C ALA A 104 -18.55 -6.42 -7.02
N VAL A 105 -17.33 -6.32 -7.46
CA VAL A 105 -16.42 -7.47 -7.57
C VAL A 105 -15.21 -7.34 -6.66
N MET A 106 -14.76 -8.48 -6.12
CA MET A 106 -13.48 -8.61 -5.44
C MET A 106 -12.53 -9.40 -6.34
N ILE A 107 -11.38 -8.80 -6.67
CA ILE A 107 -10.37 -9.39 -7.55
C ILE A 107 -9.14 -9.76 -6.72
N ALA A 108 -8.77 -11.04 -6.71
CA ALA A 108 -7.60 -11.59 -6.01
C ALA A 108 -6.88 -12.62 -6.88
N THR A 109 -6.64 -12.26 -8.13
CA THR A 109 -5.90 -13.04 -9.12
C THR A 109 -4.38 -12.86 -8.97
N SER A 110 -3.59 -13.39 -9.89
CA SER A 110 -2.20 -12.97 -10.08
C SER A 110 -2.14 -11.54 -10.65
N ASP A 111 -1.06 -10.81 -10.36
CA ASP A 111 -0.96 -9.35 -10.57
C ASP A 111 -1.21 -8.92 -12.03
N HIS A 112 -0.78 -9.73 -12.99
CA HIS A 112 -0.95 -9.40 -14.42
C HIS A 112 -2.40 -9.37 -14.89
N TRP A 113 -3.33 -9.95 -14.11
CA TRP A 113 -4.76 -9.91 -14.37
C TRP A 113 -5.52 -8.81 -13.64
N HIS A 114 -4.92 -8.15 -12.64
CA HIS A 114 -5.60 -7.13 -11.83
C HIS A 114 -6.16 -6.00 -12.71
N ALA A 115 -5.31 -5.32 -13.47
CA ALA A 115 -5.75 -4.19 -14.28
C ALA A 115 -6.73 -4.57 -15.40
N PRO A 116 -6.50 -5.61 -16.21
CA PRO A 116 -7.45 -6.00 -17.25
C PRO A 116 -8.86 -6.28 -16.71
N ILE A 117 -8.97 -7.06 -15.63
CA ILE A 117 -10.27 -7.42 -15.04
C ILE A 117 -10.92 -6.20 -14.40
N ALA A 118 -10.17 -5.36 -13.65
CA ALA A 118 -10.72 -4.18 -13.02
C ALA A 118 -11.28 -3.16 -14.02
N ILE A 119 -10.60 -2.97 -15.15
CA ILE A 119 -11.06 -2.10 -16.25
C ILE A 119 -12.36 -2.64 -16.84
N GLU A 120 -12.45 -3.94 -17.16
CA GLU A 120 -13.67 -4.55 -17.69
C GLU A 120 -14.81 -4.47 -16.66
N ALA A 121 -14.52 -4.68 -15.36
CA ALA A 121 -15.51 -4.60 -14.29
C ALA A 121 -16.11 -3.18 -14.16
N MET A 122 -15.26 -2.14 -14.14
CA MET A 122 -15.74 -0.77 -14.10
C MET A 122 -16.57 -0.40 -15.33
N LYS A 123 -16.18 -0.83 -16.54
CA LYS A 123 -16.95 -0.65 -17.77
C LYS A 123 -18.28 -1.41 -17.74
N ALA A 124 -18.34 -2.56 -17.07
CA ALA A 124 -19.57 -3.31 -16.83
C ALA A 124 -20.46 -2.71 -15.71
N GLY A 125 -20.06 -1.57 -15.14
CA GLY A 125 -20.82 -0.85 -14.12
C GLY A 125 -20.67 -1.41 -12.70
N LYS A 126 -19.64 -2.23 -12.43
CA LYS A 126 -19.36 -2.76 -11.10
C LYS A 126 -18.42 -1.84 -10.31
N ASP A 127 -18.66 -1.67 -9.03
CA ASP A 127 -17.66 -1.15 -8.12
C ASP A 127 -16.61 -2.25 -7.84
N VAL A 128 -15.36 -1.87 -7.56
CA VAL A 128 -14.26 -2.84 -7.57
C VAL A 128 -13.44 -2.75 -6.30
N TYR A 129 -13.29 -3.87 -5.63
CA TYR A 129 -12.22 -4.13 -4.67
C TYR A 129 -11.20 -5.05 -5.33
N TRP A 130 -9.94 -4.70 -5.35
CA TRP A 130 -8.91 -5.65 -5.79
C TRP A 130 -7.71 -5.67 -4.86
N GLU A 131 -7.10 -6.84 -4.77
CA GLU A 131 -5.94 -7.05 -3.94
C GLU A 131 -4.71 -6.28 -4.42
N LYS A 132 -3.85 -5.96 -3.47
CA LYS A 132 -2.51 -5.45 -3.76
C LYS A 132 -1.65 -6.56 -4.41
N PRO A 133 -0.65 -6.21 -5.19
CA PRO A 133 -0.34 -4.87 -5.71
C PRO A 133 -1.36 -4.43 -6.75
N MET A 134 -1.58 -3.12 -6.82
CA MET A 134 -2.64 -2.57 -7.68
C MET A 134 -2.49 -3.00 -9.14
N THR A 135 -1.28 -2.99 -9.68
CA THR A 135 -1.01 -3.23 -11.11
C THR A 135 0.35 -3.87 -11.34
N LEU A 136 0.55 -4.43 -12.53
CA LEU A 136 1.83 -4.97 -12.99
C LEU A 136 2.79 -3.86 -13.48
N THR A 137 2.26 -2.70 -13.91
CA THR A 137 3.05 -1.59 -14.49
C THR A 137 2.47 -0.22 -14.14
N ILE A 138 3.29 0.85 -14.21
CA ILE A 138 2.84 2.24 -14.06
C ILE A 138 1.75 2.62 -15.07
N PRO A 139 1.90 2.37 -16.39
CA PRO A 139 0.83 2.70 -17.35
C PRO A 139 -0.53 2.11 -17.00
N GLN A 140 -0.58 0.89 -16.48
CA GLN A 140 -1.83 0.28 -16.00
C GLN A 140 -2.43 1.03 -14.80
N ALA A 141 -1.60 1.51 -13.87
CA ALA A 141 -2.08 2.28 -12.73
C ALA A 141 -2.73 3.61 -13.17
N LEU A 142 -2.10 4.30 -14.11
CA LEU A 142 -2.62 5.54 -14.69
C LEU A 142 -3.91 5.31 -15.49
N GLU A 143 -3.98 4.23 -16.26
CA GLU A 143 -5.18 3.85 -17.01
C GLU A 143 -6.35 3.53 -16.06
N LEU A 144 -6.11 2.79 -15.01
CA LEU A 144 -7.13 2.48 -14.00
C LEU A 144 -7.68 3.73 -13.31
N ALA A 145 -6.80 4.68 -12.94
CA ALA A 145 -7.23 5.95 -12.37
C ALA A 145 -8.11 6.74 -13.35
N LYS A 146 -7.76 6.73 -14.63
CA LYS A 146 -8.58 7.33 -15.69
C LYS A 146 -9.93 6.65 -15.84
N VAL A 147 -9.96 5.32 -16.00
CA VAL A 147 -11.20 4.54 -16.20
C VAL A 147 -12.13 4.65 -15.00
N SER A 148 -11.60 4.67 -13.76
CA SER A 148 -12.42 4.88 -12.57
C SER A 148 -13.14 6.22 -12.58
N LYS A 149 -12.43 7.31 -12.96
CA LYS A 149 -13.03 8.64 -13.11
C LYS A 149 -14.08 8.70 -14.22
N GLU A 150 -13.81 8.10 -15.35
CA GLU A 150 -14.72 8.08 -16.51
C GLU A 150 -16.00 7.26 -16.25
N SER A 151 -15.87 6.13 -15.57
CA SER A 151 -16.98 5.24 -15.24
C SER A 151 -17.80 5.67 -14.02
N GLY A 152 -17.22 6.51 -13.14
CA GLY A 152 -17.81 6.87 -11.86
C GLY A 152 -17.92 5.70 -10.88
N ARG A 153 -17.19 4.59 -11.13
CA ARG A 153 -17.19 3.44 -10.22
C ARG A 153 -16.21 3.64 -9.08
N LEU A 154 -16.63 3.18 -7.91
CA LEU A 154 -15.78 3.21 -6.73
C LEU A 154 -14.75 2.08 -6.78
N VAL A 155 -13.57 2.41 -6.33
CA VAL A 155 -12.44 1.50 -6.27
C VAL A 155 -11.84 1.52 -4.90
N GLN A 156 -11.56 0.34 -4.34
CA GLN A 156 -10.74 0.19 -3.15
C GLN A 156 -9.63 -0.83 -3.40
N VAL A 157 -8.39 -0.43 -3.16
CA VAL A 157 -7.22 -1.32 -3.21
C VAL A 157 -7.08 -2.04 -1.87
N GLY A 158 -6.66 -3.29 -1.90
CA GLY A 158 -6.61 -4.17 -0.74
C GLY A 158 -5.34 -4.07 0.08
N SER A 159 -4.93 -2.86 0.50
CA SER A 159 -3.88 -2.68 1.52
C SER A 159 -4.52 -2.50 2.88
N GLN A 160 -5.00 -3.59 3.47
CA GLN A 160 -5.86 -3.63 4.65
C GLN A 160 -5.29 -2.93 5.87
N SER A 161 -3.95 -2.78 5.94
CA SER A 161 -3.26 -2.07 7.03
C SER A 161 -3.72 -0.62 7.21
N LEU A 162 -4.28 0.02 6.17
CA LEU A 162 -4.85 1.38 6.27
C LEU A 162 -6.14 1.44 7.12
N SER A 163 -6.86 0.33 7.25
CA SER A 163 -8.04 0.24 8.11
C SER A 163 -7.74 -0.20 9.53
N MET A 164 -6.48 -0.47 9.87
CA MET A 164 -6.07 -0.85 11.22
C MET A 164 -6.15 0.33 12.19
N GLN A 165 -6.66 0.08 13.38
CA GLN A 165 -6.74 1.09 14.44
C GLN A 165 -5.35 1.61 14.85
N SER A 166 -4.32 0.75 14.84
CA SER A 166 -2.92 1.14 15.06
C SER A 166 -2.42 2.15 14.03
N THR A 167 -2.76 1.97 12.75
CA THR A 167 -2.42 2.93 11.68
C THR A 167 -3.11 4.27 11.88
N HIS A 168 -4.40 4.27 12.24
CA HIS A 168 -5.13 5.50 12.56
C HIS A 168 -4.55 6.21 13.80
N LYS A 169 -4.17 5.46 14.83
CA LYS A 169 -3.53 6.03 16.02
C LYS A 169 -2.16 6.63 15.71
N GLY A 170 -1.36 5.97 14.88
CA GLY A 170 -0.10 6.52 14.38
C GLY A 170 -0.31 7.84 13.63
N LYS A 171 -1.32 7.89 12.75
CA LYS A 171 -1.66 9.13 12.05
C LYS A 171 -2.09 10.25 12.99
N GLU A 172 -2.90 9.97 14.01
CA GLU A 172 -3.28 10.94 15.05
C GLU A 172 -2.04 11.56 15.72
N TRP A 173 -1.04 10.75 16.09
CA TRP A 173 0.18 11.24 16.70
C TRP A 173 1.04 12.09 15.76
N VAL A 174 1.12 11.71 14.49
CA VAL A 174 1.83 12.50 13.47
C VAL A 174 1.10 13.84 13.23
N ASP A 175 -0.21 13.81 12.96
CA ASP A 175 -1.01 14.99 12.63
C ASP A 175 -1.09 15.98 13.81
N SER A 176 -1.08 15.50 15.06
CA SER A 176 -1.07 16.34 16.25
C SER A 176 0.32 16.93 16.58
N GLY A 177 1.34 16.59 15.79
CA GLY A 177 2.69 17.13 15.93
C GLY A 177 3.47 16.60 17.13
N GLN A 178 3.06 15.46 17.71
CA GLN A 178 3.73 14.89 18.89
C GLN A 178 5.15 14.42 18.61
N ILE A 179 5.50 14.12 17.36
CA ILE A 179 6.86 13.77 16.94
C ILE A 179 7.57 14.91 16.21
N GLY A 180 6.93 16.09 16.10
CA GLY A 180 7.48 17.25 15.38
C GLY A 180 7.50 17.05 13.88
N THR A 181 8.54 17.57 13.21
CA THR A 181 8.72 17.42 11.76
C THR A 181 9.42 16.11 11.45
N VAL A 182 8.83 15.29 10.58
CA VAL A 182 9.42 14.03 10.14
C VAL A 182 10.42 14.29 9.02
N TYR A 183 11.64 13.81 9.17
CA TYR A 183 12.72 13.93 8.18
C TYR A 183 13.19 12.60 7.60
N ASN A 184 12.98 11.50 8.33
CA ASN A 184 13.39 10.17 7.89
C ASN A 184 12.33 9.14 8.28
N ILE A 185 12.08 8.17 7.37
CA ILE A 185 11.19 7.06 7.61
C ILE A 185 11.94 5.77 7.27
N GLN A 186 11.93 4.80 8.18
CA GLN A 186 12.50 3.49 7.96
C GLN A 186 11.39 2.46 7.89
N CYS A 187 11.39 1.72 6.81
CA CYS A 187 10.48 0.62 6.53
C CYS A 187 11.27 -0.67 6.45
N GLU A 188 10.83 -1.68 7.17
CA GLU A 188 11.47 -2.99 7.17
C GLU A 188 10.43 -4.08 6.97
N ILE A 189 10.78 -5.07 6.16
CA ILE A 189 10.02 -6.29 6.04
C ILE A 189 10.98 -7.49 5.96
N TYR A 190 10.84 -8.37 6.93
CA TYR A 190 11.60 -9.61 7.04
C TYR A 190 10.61 -10.78 7.00
N ARG A 191 10.73 -11.60 5.96
CA ARG A 191 9.83 -12.74 5.74
C ARG A 191 10.64 -14.01 5.46
N PRO A 192 11.39 -14.52 6.46
CA PRO A 192 12.14 -15.75 6.29
C PRO A 192 11.18 -16.91 6.11
N ASP A 193 11.49 -17.75 5.13
CA ASP A 193 10.75 -18.97 4.87
C ASP A 193 11.75 -20.10 4.63
N PRO A 194 11.69 -21.23 5.35
CA PRO A 194 12.69 -22.29 5.25
C PRO A 194 12.71 -22.98 3.89
N VAL A 195 11.62 -22.91 3.11
CA VAL A 195 11.55 -23.47 1.76
C VAL A 195 11.63 -22.40 0.66
N GLY A 196 11.59 -21.12 1.02
CA GLY A 196 11.62 -19.97 0.13
C GLY A 196 10.30 -19.24 0.04
N ALA A 197 10.38 -17.91 0.13
CA ALA A 197 9.19 -17.07 0.05
C ALA A 197 8.41 -17.33 -1.24
N TRP A 198 7.09 -17.44 -1.09
CA TRP A 198 6.11 -17.73 -2.15
C TRP A 198 6.23 -19.10 -2.83
N LYS A 199 7.04 -20.02 -2.30
CA LYS A 199 7.11 -21.41 -2.74
C LYS A 199 5.99 -22.25 -2.14
N TYR A 200 4.76 -21.86 -2.43
CA TYR A 200 3.58 -22.59 -1.97
C TYR A 200 3.52 -24.00 -2.55
N PRO A 201 3.02 -25.00 -1.79
CA PRO A 201 2.83 -26.34 -2.29
C PRO A 201 1.92 -26.37 -3.52
N VAL A 202 2.27 -27.18 -4.50
CA VAL A 202 1.44 -27.44 -5.68
C VAL A 202 0.50 -28.60 -5.36
N PRO A 203 -0.83 -28.41 -5.53
CA PRO A 203 -1.79 -29.48 -5.29
C PRO A 203 -1.54 -30.71 -6.17
N PRO A 204 -1.75 -31.94 -5.66
CA PRO A 204 -1.43 -33.17 -6.40
C PRO A 204 -2.29 -33.40 -7.64
N ASP A 205 -3.46 -32.74 -7.75
CA ASP A 205 -4.36 -32.80 -8.90
C ASP A 205 -4.10 -31.68 -9.93
N ALA A 206 -3.07 -30.84 -9.71
CA ALA A 206 -2.72 -29.76 -10.63
C ALA A 206 -2.32 -30.31 -12.00
N SER A 207 -3.10 -30.00 -13.03
CA SER A 207 -2.93 -30.54 -14.38
C SER A 207 -3.61 -29.63 -15.42
N PRO A 208 -3.32 -29.79 -16.72
CA PRO A 208 -4.04 -29.08 -17.78
C PRO A 208 -5.55 -29.34 -17.82
N GLN A 209 -6.03 -30.42 -17.16
CA GLN A 209 -7.44 -30.76 -17.08
C GLN A 209 -8.15 -30.00 -15.95
N THR A 210 -7.43 -29.66 -14.88
CA THR A 210 -7.99 -28.98 -13.70
C THR A 210 -7.72 -27.47 -13.71
N ILE A 211 -6.74 -26.99 -14.50
CA ILE A 211 -6.34 -25.58 -14.58
C ILE A 211 -6.49 -25.10 -16.02
N ASP A 212 -7.22 -23.99 -16.23
CA ASP A 212 -7.29 -23.30 -17.51
C ASP A 212 -6.04 -22.45 -17.73
N TRP A 213 -4.98 -23.10 -18.20
CA TRP A 213 -3.67 -22.51 -18.36
C TRP A 213 -3.63 -21.43 -19.45
N ASP A 214 -4.36 -21.62 -20.55
CA ASP A 214 -4.38 -20.65 -21.65
C ASP A 214 -5.01 -19.32 -21.21
N ARG A 215 -6.08 -19.37 -20.44
CA ARG A 215 -6.67 -18.17 -19.83
C ARG A 215 -5.76 -17.58 -18.76
N TYR A 216 -5.08 -18.40 -17.95
CA TYR A 216 -4.14 -17.90 -16.97
C TYR A 216 -3.05 -17.05 -17.60
N LEU A 217 -2.44 -17.51 -18.68
CA LEU A 217 -1.38 -16.77 -19.37
C LEU A 217 -1.85 -15.38 -19.84
N GLY A 218 -3.07 -15.29 -20.39
CA GLY A 218 -3.58 -13.99 -20.89
C GLY A 218 -2.63 -13.35 -21.89
N SER A 219 -2.14 -12.15 -21.54
CA SER A 219 -1.13 -11.39 -22.29
C SER A 219 0.32 -11.79 -22.00
N ALA A 220 0.55 -12.62 -20.98
CA ALA A 220 1.90 -13.10 -20.67
C ALA A 220 2.46 -14.01 -21.77
N PRO A 221 3.78 -14.17 -21.87
CA PRO A 221 4.41 -15.03 -22.87
C PRO A 221 3.84 -16.45 -22.87
N LYS A 222 3.47 -16.96 -24.05
CA LYS A 222 2.96 -18.31 -24.20
C LYS A 222 4.02 -19.35 -23.81
N ARG A 223 3.62 -20.28 -22.95
CA ARG A 223 4.46 -21.35 -22.38
C ARG A 223 3.69 -22.65 -22.27
N PRO A 224 4.35 -23.80 -22.32
CA PRO A 224 3.74 -25.07 -21.88
C PRO A 224 3.19 -24.94 -20.46
N PHE A 225 2.23 -25.80 -20.15
CA PHE A 225 1.65 -25.87 -18.79
C PHE A 225 2.73 -26.05 -17.73
N ASP A 226 2.65 -25.21 -16.70
CA ASP A 226 3.56 -25.23 -15.55
C ASP A 226 2.78 -24.89 -14.28
N ALA A 227 2.47 -25.91 -13.50
CA ALA A 227 1.74 -25.77 -12.25
C ALA A 227 2.50 -24.93 -11.22
N THR A 228 3.83 -24.99 -11.21
CA THR A 228 4.67 -24.18 -10.32
C THR A 228 4.47 -22.69 -10.60
N ARG A 229 4.49 -22.29 -11.87
CA ARG A 229 4.22 -20.90 -12.25
C ARG A 229 2.81 -20.44 -11.91
N PHE A 230 1.83 -21.32 -11.93
CA PHE A 230 0.47 -20.97 -11.53
C PHE A 230 0.36 -20.72 -10.02
N PHE A 231 0.83 -21.64 -9.16
CA PHE A 231 0.69 -21.53 -7.71
C PHE A 231 1.73 -20.64 -7.04
N GLN A 232 2.86 -20.42 -7.69
CA GLN A 232 3.99 -19.65 -7.16
C GLN A 232 4.28 -18.40 -8.02
N PHE A 233 3.26 -17.80 -8.61
CA PHE A 233 3.36 -16.75 -9.63
C PHE A 233 4.22 -15.53 -9.20
N ARG A 234 4.27 -15.23 -7.91
CA ARG A 234 5.06 -14.12 -7.36
C ARG A 234 6.56 -14.27 -7.58
N ASN A 235 7.03 -15.48 -7.89
CA ASN A 235 8.42 -15.74 -8.20
C ASN A 235 8.82 -15.35 -9.63
N TRP A 236 7.86 -14.86 -10.46
CA TRP A 236 8.08 -14.61 -11.88
C TRP A 236 7.57 -13.23 -12.31
N TRP A 237 8.45 -12.45 -12.95
CA TRP A 237 8.09 -11.12 -13.47
C TRP A 237 6.95 -11.13 -14.51
N ASP A 238 6.72 -12.25 -15.17
CA ASP A 238 5.62 -12.39 -16.11
C ASP A 238 4.24 -12.25 -15.46
N TYR A 239 4.13 -12.57 -14.16
CA TYR A 239 2.84 -12.69 -13.45
C TYR A 239 2.75 -11.86 -12.19
N GLY A 240 3.89 -11.44 -11.64
CA GLY A 240 4.00 -10.74 -10.36
C GLY A 240 4.94 -9.54 -10.42
N THR A 241 4.94 -8.77 -9.36
CA THR A 241 5.68 -7.51 -9.22
C THR A 241 6.90 -7.61 -8.30
N GLY A 242 7.27 -8.84 -7.89
CA GLY A 242 8.39 -9.06 -6.97
C GLY A 242 8.19 -8.39 -5.62
N ILE A 243 9.27 -8.28 -4.84
CA ILE A 243 9.23 -7.75 -3.47
C ILE A 243 8.65 -6.33 -3.42
N ALA A 244 9.06 -5.44 -4.34
CA ALA A 244 8.63 -4.05 -4.26
C ALA A 244 7.12 -3.89 -4.51
N GLY A 245 6.52 -4.67 -5.40
CA GLY A 245 5.06 -4.64 -5.58
C GLY A 245 4.31 -5.37 -4.49
N ASP A 246 4.74 -6.58 -4.13
CA ASP A 246 3.99 -7.45 -3.22
C ASP A 246 4.13 -7.03 -1.75
N GLU A 247 5.32 -6.58 -1.32
CA GLU A 247 5.62 -6.30 0.09
C GLU A 247 5.74 -4.80 0.41
N TYR A 248 6.39 -3.99 -0.44
CA TYR A 248 6.53 -2.55 -0.16
C TYR A 248 5.20 -1.82 -0.09
N VAL A 249 4.20 -2.29 -0.83
CA VAL A 249 2.87 -1.69 -0.84
C VAL A 249 2.29 -1.57 0.57
N HIS A 250 2.50 -2.56 1.44
CA HIS A 250 2.05 -2.53 2.84
C HIS A 250 2.72 -1.43 3.66
N LEU A 251 4.01 -1.18 3.39
CA LEU A 251 4.81 -0.19 4.09
C LEU A 251 4.55 1.21 3.54
N LEU A 252 4.60 1.36 2.20
CA LEU A 252 4.46 2.65 1.52
C LEU A 252 3.04 3.21 1.61
N SER A 253 2.00 2.35 1.64
CA SER A 253 0.64 2.82 1.90
C SER A 253 0.51 3.51 3.27
N ARG A 254 1.13 2.95 4.32
CA ARG A 254 1.20 3.62 5.64
C ARG A 254 1.98 4.92 5.57
N VAL A 255 3.12 4.96 4.84
CA VAL A 255 3.89 6.19 4.62
C VAL A 255 3.05 7.26 3.94
N HIS A 256 2.42 6.93 2.81
CA HIS A 256 1.58 7.87 2.07
C HIS A 256 0.40 8.38 2.92
N TYR A 257 -0.24 7.49 3.67
CA TYR A 257 -1.36 7.84 4.54
C TYR A 257 -0.95 8.75 5.70
N LEU A 258 0.11 8.42 6.45
CA LEU A 258 0.52 9.22 7.61
C LEU A 258 1.12 10.57 7.18
N MET A 259 1.87 10.61 6.09
CA MET A 259 2.55 11.82 5.62
C MET A 259 1.71 12.69 4.68
N ASN A 260 0.52 12.24 4.27
CA ASN A 260 -0.33 12.91 3.28
C ASN A 260 0.43 13.23 1.98
N VAL A 261 1.16 12.25 1.45
CA VAL A 261 1.91 12.35 0.19
C VAL A 261 1.41 11.32 -0.81
N GLN A 262 1.66 11.55 -2.09
CA GLN A 262 1.19 10.65 -3.15
C GLN A 262 2.33 10.00 -3.94
N TYR A 263 3.40 10.73 -4.23
CA TYR A 263 4.50 10.23 -5.04
C TYR A 263 5.86 10.60 -4.45
N PRO A 264 6.87 9.74 -4.55
CA PRO A 264 8.26 10.14 -4.34
C PRO A 264 8.76 11.00 -5.50
N VAL A 265 9.73 11.86 -5.25
CA VAL A 265 10.49 12.62 -6.27
C VAL A 265 11.44 11.70 -7.02
N SER A 266 12.11 10.80 -6.28
CA SER A 266 13.03 9.82 -6.88
C SER A 266 13.14 8.55 -6.07
N ALA A 267 13.63 7.49 -6.72
CA ALA A 267 13.96 6.21 -6.10
C ALA A 267 15.29 5.67 -6.63
N VAL A 268 16.07 5.06 -5.74
CA VAL A 268 17.24 4.24 -6.10
C VAL A 268 17.18 2.93 -5.34
N ALA A 269 17.28 1.82 -6.08
CA ALA A 269 17.15 0.49 -5.53
C ALA A 269 18.35 -0.39 -5.86
N ASN A 270 18.64 -1.32 -4.94
CA ASN A 270 19.61 -2.40 -5.14
C ASN A 270 19.06 -3.69 -4.53
N GLY A 271 19.47 -4.82 -5.09
CA GLY A 271 19.02 -6.14 -4.64
C GLY A 271 19.55 -7.24 -5.53
N GLY A 272 19.04 -8.44 -5.31
CA GLY A 272 19.44 -9.60 -6.11
C GLY A 272 18.80 -10.89 -5.64
N ILE A 273 19.10 -11.98 -6.35
CA ILE A 273 18.84 -13.34 -5.94
C ILE A 273 20.13 -13.86 -5.31
N TYR A 274 20.18 -13.88 -3.98
CA TYR A 274 21.37 -14.25 -3.22
C TYR A 274 21.32 -15.68 -2.65
N HIS A 275 20.13 -16.15 -2.36
CA HIS A 275 19.93 -17.45 -1.70
C HIS A 275 19.08 -18.41 -2.54
N TRP A 276 17.90 -17.99 -3.02
CA TRP A 276 16.94 -18.86 -3.71
C TRP A 276 17.18 -18.89 -5.23
N THR A 277 18.33 -19.45 -5.64
CA THR A 277 18.73 -19.50 -7.06
C THR A 277 18.00 -20.61 -7.83
N GLY A 278 17.68 -20.36 -9.11
CA GLY A 278 17.26 -21.39 -10.07
C GLY A 278 15.75 -21.57 -10.24
N ASP A 279 14.90 -21.01 -9.37
CA ASP A 279 13.45 -21.19 -9.38
C ASP A 279 12.63 -19.91 -9.24
N ARG A 280 13.25 -18.79 -9.53
CA ARG A 280 12.64 -17.45 -9.58
C ARG A 280 13.44 -16.52 -10.48
N ASP A 281 12.82 -15.46 -10.94
CA ASP A 281 13.50 -14.35 -11.62
C ASP A 281 13.33 -13.01 -10.86
N VAL A 282 12.60 -13.00 -9.76
CA VAL A 282 12.47 -11.86 -8.84
C VAL A 282 13.51 -11.95 -7.72
N PRO A 283 14.01 -10.81 -7.20
CA PRO A 283 14.98 -10.79 -6.11
C PRO A 283 14.44 -11.42 -4.81
N ASP A 284 15.32 -11.95 -3.98
CA ASP A 284 15.02 -12.39 -2.61
C ASP A 284 15.47 -11.36 -1.54
N ILE A 285 16.32 -10.42 -1.93
CA ILE A 285 16.64 -9.20 -1.17
C ILE A 285 16.49 -8.00 -2.10
N HIS A 286 15.77 -6.97 -1.62
CA HIS A 286 15.52 -5.75 -2.38
C HIS A 286 15.45 -4.55 -1.44
N ASN A 287 16.36 -3.59 -1.58
CA ASN A 287 16.42 -2.40 -0.74
C ASN A 287 16.27 -1.14 -1.59
N THR A 288 15.55 -0.15 -1.08
CA THR A 288 15.27 1.08 -1.84
C THR A 288 15.38 2.30 -0.95
N LEU A 289 15.98 3.37 -1.47
CA LEU A 289 15.95 4.70 -0.91
C LEU A 289 15.06 5.58 -1.80
N TYR A 290 14.05 6.19 -1.19
CA TYR A 290 13.17 7.16 -1.81
C TYR A 290 13.43 8.55 -1.27
N ASP A 291 13.32 9.55 -2.15
CA ASP A 291 13.29 10.96 -1.80
C ASP A 291 11.88 11.51 -2.05
N TYR A 292 11.28 12.11 -1.02
CA TYR A 292 9.99 12.79 -1.10
C TYR A 292 10.13 14.32 -1.03
N GLY A 293 11.34 14.84 -1.25
CA GLY A 293 11.66 16.27 -1.20
C GLY A 293 11.78 16.84 0.20
N LYS A 294 10.87 16.53 1.11
CA LYS A 294 10.89 17.01 2.51
C LYS A 294 11.40 15.98 3.51
N PHE A 295 11.41 14.71 3.15
CA PHE A 295 11.88 13.59 3.96
C PHE A 295 12.33 12.45 3.06
N GLN A 296 13.10 11.54 3.62
CA GLN A 296 13.54 10.33 2.94
C GLN A 296 12.86 9.10 3.52
N VAL A 297 12.66 8.08 2.68
CA VAL A 297 12.17 6.76 3.09
C VAL A 297 13.19 5.70 2.68
N VAL A 298 13.65 4.90 3.62
CA VAL A 298 14.47 3.72 3.37
C VAL A 298 13.61 2.49 3.55
N VAL A 299 13.57 1.62 2.54
CA VAL A 299 12.89 0.33 2.62
C VAL A 299 13.92 -0.79 2.55
N LEU A 300 13.93 -1.64 3.57
CA LEU A 300 14.75 -2.84 3.66
C LEU A 300 13.86 -4.06 3.60
N ALA A 301 14.02 -4.87 2.56
CA ALA A 301 13.24 -6.10 2.39
C ALA A 301 14.14 -7.31 2.17
N ASN A 302 13.96 -8.32 3.01
CA ASN A 302 14.76 -9.53 3.04
C ASN A 302 13.85 -10.74 3.27
N LEU A 303 13.76 -11.62 2.26
CA LEU A 303 12.95 -12.83 2.34
C LEU A 303 13.76 -14.06 2.81
N VAL A 304 15.04 -13.89 3.11
CA VAL A 304 15.98 -14.98 3.43
C VAL A 304 16.22 -15.10 4.93
N SER A 305 16.48 -13.97 5.59
CA SER A 305 16.84 -13.94 7.00
C SER A 305 15.91 -13.06 7.81
N ASN A 306 15.84 -13.35 9.11
CA ASN A 306 15.00 -12.64 10.06
C ASN A 306 15.84 -11.72 10.96
N PHE A 307 15.28 -10.56 11.22
CA PHE A 307 15.70 -9.68 12.30
C PHE A 307 14.42 -9.09 12.92
N ASP A 308 14.03 -9.60 14.08
CA ASP A 308 12.83 -9.18 14.84
C ASP A 308 11.46 -9.23 14.11
N GLY A 309 11.38 -9.93 12.98
CA GLY A 309 10.16 -10.36 12.30
C GLY A 309 9.12 -9.30 11.88
N GLY A 310 8.51 -9.52 10.71
CA GLY A 310 7.31 -8.82 10.27
C GLY A 310 7.57 -7.46 9.61
N GLU A 311 6.50 -6.67 9.54
CA GLU A 311 6.48 -5.34 8.95
C GLU A 311 6.67 -4.27 10.02
N ILE A 312 7.65 -3.38 9.82
CA ILE A 312 7.92 -2.26 10.74
C ILE A 312 8.05 -0.97 9.94
N VAL A 313 7.34 0.08 10.36
CA VAL A 313 7.49 1.43 9.81
C VAL A 313 7.78 2.41 10.95
N ARG A 314 8.93 3.09 10.90
CA ARG A 314 9.35 4.10 11.88
C ARG A 314 9.33 5.49 11.26
N PHE A 315 8.50 6.36 11.78
CA PHE A 315 8.42 7.78 11.41
C PHE A 315 9.23 8.59 12.40
N MET A 316 10.42 9.04 12.01
CA MET A 316 11.38 9.72 12.89
C MET A 316 11.31 11.23 12.69
N GLY A 317 10.80 11.92 13.69
CA GLY A 317 10.73 13.37 13.75
C GLY A 317 11.75 13.97 14.70
N ASP A 318 11.77 15.30 14.81
CA ASP A 318 12.67 16.04 15.69
C ASP A 318 12.25 16.02 17.18
N LYS A 319 11.02 15.58 17.50
CA LYS A 319 10.50 15.48 18.87
C LYS A 319 10.17 14.06 19.32
N GLY A 320 10.26 13.09 18.43
CA GLY A 320 9.93 11.70 18.74
C GLY A 320 9.85 10.80 17.52
N THR A 321 9.53 9.54 17.75
CA THR A 321 9.31 8.53 16.72
C THR A 321 7.96 7.84 16.91
N VAL A 322 7.21 7.67 15.85
CA VAL A 322 6.07 6.74 15.78
C VAL A 322 6.54 5.46 15.10
N VAL A 323 6.28 4.33 15.74
CA VAL A 323 6.56 2.99 15.21
C VAL A 323 5.24 2.28 14.96
N LEU A 324 5.04 1.80 13.75
CA LEU A 324 3.91 0.94 13.36
C LEU A 324 4.42 -0.48 13.07
N THR A 325 3.74 -1.46 13.63
CA THR A 325 3.90 -2.88 13.33
C THR A 325 2.57 -3.48 12.88
N GLU A 326 2.52 -4.77 12.58
CA GLU A 326 1.25 -5.49 12.37
C GLU A 326 0.41 -5.55 13.65
N GLU A 327 1.05 -5.51 14.84
CA GLU A 327 0.38 -5.75 16.13
C GLU A 327 0.14 -4.46 16.94
N SER A 328 0.78 -3.34 16.59
CA SER A 328 0.72 -2.15 17.43
C SER A 328 1.14 -0.86 16.74
N ALA A 329 0.79 0.26 17.38
CA ALA A 329 1.44 1.55 17.19
C ALA A 329 2.11 1.97 18.49
N SER A 330 3.32 2.55 18.41
CA SER A 330 4.06 3.07 19.56
C SER A 330 4.53 4.49 19.31
N LEU A 331 4.34 5.36 20.27
CA LEU A 331 4.92 6.71 20.29
C LEU A 331 6.10 6.73 21.26
N LEU A 332 7.25 7.09 20.74
CA LEU A 332 8.54 7.20 21.47
C LEU A 332 8.95 8.68 21.48
N PRO A 333 8.50 9.48 22.47
CA PRO A 333 8.89 10.89 22.53
C PRO A 333 10.37 11.03 22.90
N TYR A 334 11.04 12.06 22.36
CA TYR A 334 12.38 12.42 22.78
C TYR A 334 12.33 13.35 23.99
N ASP A 335 13.36 13.29 24.84
CA ASP A 335 13.57 14.32 25.87
C ASP A 335 14.12 15.58 25.20
N GLU A 336 13.64 16.74 25.63
CA GLU A 336 14.09 18.05 25.11
C GLU A 336 15.47 18.45 25.65
N GLU A 337 16.03 17.66 26.58
CA GLU A 337 17.31 17.98 27.25
C GLU A 337 18.51 17.47 26.43
N TRP A 338 18.94 18.27 25.47
CA TRP A 338 20.24 18.10 24.80
C TRP A 338 21.25 19.10 25.38
N GLY A 339 22.28 18.61 26.09
CA GLY A 339 23.30 19.47 26.61
C GLY A 339 24.55 19.57 25.74
N TYR A 340 25.30 20.66 25.87
CA TYR A 340 26.59 20.86 25.19
C TYR A 340 27.75 20.10 25.84
N SER A 341 27.52 19.20 26.79
CA SER A 341 28.57 18.56 27.58
C SER A 341 29.68 17.92 26.76
N TYR A 342 29.35 17.17 25.71
CA TYR A 342 30.33 16.49 24.86
C TYR A 342 31.24 17.43 24.07
N PRO A 343 30.73 18.43 23.34
CA PRO A 343 31.58 19.41 22.65
C PRO A 343 32.52 20.16 23.59
N LEU A 344 32.08 20.41 24.83
CA LEU A 344 32.89 21.13 25.85
C LEU A 344 34.01 20.29 26.47
N GLU A 345 34.01 18.98 26.26
CA GLU A 345 35.07 18.11 26.85
C GLU A 345 36.46 18.39 26.23
N SER A 346 36.53 18.91 25.02
CA SER A 346 37.77 19.32 24.37
C SER A 346 38.26 20.72 24.74
N TRP A 347 37.46 21.47 25.53
CA TRP A 347 37.79 22.84 25.89
C TRP A 347 38.65 22.90 27.16
N PRO A 348 39.55 23.87 27.27
CA PRO A 348 40.19 24.19 28.57
C PRO A 348 39.13 24.43 29.63
N LYS A 349 39.44 23.99 30.85
CA LYS A 349 38.51 24.01 32.00
C LYS A 349 37.94 25.40 32.28
N ASP A 350 38.74 26.43 32.17
CA ASP A 350 38.35 27.82 32.38
C ASP A 350 37.36 28.30 31.33
N LEU A 351 37.59 27.99 30.05
CA LEU A 351 36.68 28.34 28.97
C LEU A 351 35.37 27.56 29.05
N LYS A 352 35.41 26.27 29.42
CA LYS A 352 34.24 25.48 29.72
C LYS A 352 33.37 26.11 30.80
N LEU A 353 33.99 26.51 31.94
CA LEU A 353 33.28 27.17 33.03
C LEU A 353 32.71 28.55 32.65
N GLN A 354 33.41 29.34 31.83
CA GLN A 354 32.91 30.61 31.31
C GLN A 354 31.70 30.40 30.42
N PHE A 355 31.72 29.42 29.52
CA PHE A 355 30.59 29.08 28.64
C PHE A 355 29.38 28.65 29.47
N ILE A 356 29.56 27.77 30.47
CA ILE A 356 28.49 27.31 31.36
C ILE A 356 27.85 28.49 32.10
N ALA A 357 28.68 29.38 32.63
CA ALA A 357 28.22 30.55 33.37
C ALA A 357 27.42 31.52 32.49
N ALA A 358 27.87 31.72 31.25
CA ALA A 358 27.19 32.57 30.27
C ALA A 358 25.82 32.01 29.81
N HIS A 359 25.69 30.67 29.80
CA HIS A 359 24.49 29.97 29.32
C HIS A 359 23.66 29.30 30.43
N LYS A 360 23.82 29.78 31.66
CA LYS A 360 23.17 29.21 32.87
C LYS A 360 21.64 29.12 32.76
N ASN A 361 21.03 30.00 32.01
CA ASN A 361 19.57 30.05 31.80
C ASN A 361 19.15 29.54 30.43
N ASP A 362 20.06 28.99 29.64
CA ASP A 362 19.77 28.37 28.36
C ASP A 362 19.37 26.91 28.58
N PRO A 363 18.13 26.50 28.31
CA PRO A 363 17.67 25.11 28.47
C PRO A 363 18.46 24.12 27.62
N THR A 364 19.15 24.59 26.56
CA THR A 364 20.00 23.75 25.70
C THR A 364 21.43 23.62 26.24
N ALA A 365 21.79 24.34 27.28
CA ALA A 365 23.15 24.39 27.88
C ALA A 365 23.30 23.44 29.07
N ASP A 366 22.53 22.39 29.21
CA ASP A 366 22.75 21.38 30.26
C ASP A 366 24.11 20.71 30.07
N VAL A 367 25.02 21.06 30.94
CA VAL A 367 26.44 20.64 30.97
C VAL A 367 26.70 19.43 31.85
N GLY A 368 25.65 18.86 32.44
CA GLY A 368 25.81 17.81 33.47
C GLY A 368 25.71 16.40 32.98
N THR A 369 25.19 16.18 31.78
CA THR A 369 24.86 14.80 31.35
C THR A 369 25.13 14.56 29.87
N TYR A 370 26.05 13.63 29.63
CA TYR A 370 26.29 13.04 28.31
C TYR A 370 25.08 12.20 27.89
N ARG A 371 24.33 12.67 26.87
CA ARG A 371 23.20 11.97 26.25
C ARG A 371 22.32 11.20 27.25
N LYS A 372 21.43 11.87 27.93
CA LYS A 372 20.33 11.14 28.55
C LYS A 372 19.55 10.43 27.43
N GLN A 373 19.42 9.12 27.53
CA GLN A 373 18.42 8.38 26.74
C GLN A 373 17.07 9.00 27.02
N PRO A 374 16.20 9.14 26.02
CA PRO A 374 14.87 9.68 26.21
C PRO A 374 14.15 8.88 27.30
N HIS A 375 13.78 9.54 28.41
CA HIS A 375 13.12 8.90 29.54
C HIS A 375 11.61 9.02 29.55
N ARG A 376 11.01 9.71 28.54
CA ARG A 376 9.56 9.73 28.41
C ARG A 376 9.06 8.32 28.12
N LYS A 377 8.06 7.89 28.91
CA LYS A 377 7.50 6.55 28.75
C LYS A 377 6.90 6.40 27.36
N PRO A 378 7.24 5.33 26.62
CA PRO A 378 6.56 5.00 25.37
C PRO A 378 5.05 4.89 25.60
N GLN A 379 4.27 5.37 24.65
CA GLN A 379 2.83 5.09 24.59
C GLN A 379 2.62 3.97 23.58
N ASN A 380 2.02 2.88 24.02
CA ASN A 380 1.72 1.74 23.15
C ASN A 380 0.21 1.63 22.93
N PHE A 381 -0.18 1.39 21.70
CA PHE A 381 -1.54 1.15 21.30
C PHE A 381 -1.59 -0.20 20.56
N PRO A 382 -2.17 -1.25 21.18
CA PRO A 382 -2.24 -2.57 20.56
C PRO A 382 -3.28 -2.59 19.44
N GLN A 383 -3.05 -3.39 18.41
CA GLN A 383 -4.04 -3.72 17.42
C GLN A 383 -4.99 -4.77 18.00
N THR A 384 -6.29 -4.50 17.97
CA THR A 384 -7.32 -5.35 18.61
C THR A 384 -8.19 -6.10 17.62
N ALA A 385 -8.10 -5.80 16.32
CA ALA A 385 -8.90 -6.43 15.28
C ALA A 385 -8.12 -6.53 13.97
N GLU A 386 -8.44 -7.53 13.15
CA GLU A 386 -7.89 -7.66 11.81
C GLU A 386 -8.41 -6.55 10.90
N GLY A 387 -7.50 -5.86 10.22
CA GLY A 387 -7.83 -4.76 9.33
C GLY A 387 -8.67 -5.15 8.10
N THR A 388 -8.71 -6.43 7.73
CA THR A 388 -9.40 -6.92 6.53
C THR A 388 -10.92 -6.72 6.61
N GLU A 389 -11.55 -7.08 7.72
CA GLU A 389 -13.00 -6.84 7.88
C GLU A 389 -13.36 -5.36 7.92
N ASP A 390 -12.56 -4.54 8.64
CA ASP A 390 -12.76 -3.09 8.68
C ASP A 390 -12.57 -2.45 7.30
N HIS A 391 -11.66 -3.01 6.51
CA HIS A 391 -11.43 -2.57 5.14
C HIS A 391 -12.64 -2.86 4.25
N PHE A 392 -13.28 -4.03 4.36
CA PHE A 392 -14.54 -4.33 3.68
C PHE A 392 -15.72 -3.50 4.21
N ARG A 393 -15.79 -3.23 5.52
CA ARG A 393 -16.81 -2.30 6.07
C ARG A 393 -16.67 -0.90 5.46
N ASN A 394 -15.44 -0.41 5.30
CA ASN A 394 -15.17 0.86 4.62
C ASN A 394 -15.62 0.83 3.15
N PHE A 395 -15.29 -0.23 2.41
CA PHE A 395 -15.73 -0.38 1.03
C PHE A 395 -17.25 -0.43 0.89
N PHE A 396 -17.93 -1.19 1.73
CA PHE A 396 -19.40 -1.28 1.71
C PHE A 396 -20.07 0.05 2.09
N ALA A 397 -19.51 0.77 3.06
CA ALA A 397 -19.96 2.11 3.39
C ALA A 397 -19.75 3.08 2.20
N ALA A 398 -18.62 2.98 1.51
CA ALA A 398 -18.33 3.77 0.31
C ALA A 398 -19.36 3.48 -0.81
N ILE A 399 -19.67 2.21 -1.09
CA ILE A 399 -20.69 1.83 -2.09
C ILE A 399 -22.04 2.45 -1.74
N LYS A 400 -22.48 2.37 -0.48
CA LYS A 400 -23.77 2.91 -0.04
C LYS A 400 -23.84 4.43 -0.08
N SER A 401 -22.78 5.10 0.36
CA SER A 401 -22.73 6.57 0.43
C SER A 401 -22.28 7.25 -0.85
N ARG A 402 -21.67 6.49 -1.78
CA ARG A 402 -20.94 6.99 -2.96
C ARG A 402 -19.80 7.92 -2.62
N GLN A 403 -19.27 7.87 -1.38
CA GLN A 403 -18.06 8.57 -0.98
C GLN A 403 -16.83 7.70 -1.30
N GLN A 404 -15.67 8.34 -1.53
CA GLN A 404 -14.44 7.60 -1.81
C GLN A 404 -14.01 6.76 -0.59
N PRO A 405 -13.60 5.51 -0.80
CA PRO A 405 -13.06 4.67 0.27
C PRO A 405 -11.66 5.15 0.70
N ILE A 406 -11.18 4.59 1.81
CA ILE A 406 -9.89 5.01 2.41
C ILE A 406 -8.70 4.82 1.46
N GLU A 407 -8.70 3.76 0.67
CA GLU A 407 -7.67 3.49 -0.34
C GLU A 407 -8.29 3.50 -1.74
N ASN A 408 -8.71 4.70 -2.15
CA ASN A 408 -9.28 4.89 -3.48
C ASN A 408 -8.23 4.73 -4.60
N VAL A 409 -8.68 4.78 -5.85
CA VAL A 409 -7.83 4.55 -7.02
C VAL A 409 -6.65 5.52 -7.12
N ASP A 410 -6.83 6.79 -6.75
CA ASP A 410 -5.75 7.81 -6.82
C ASP A 410 -4.68 7.53 -5.76
N PHE A 411 -5.08 7.14 -4.56
CA PHE A 411 -4.17 6.71 -3.50
C PHE A 411 -3.40 5.44 -3.91
N GLY A 412 -4.11 4.41 -4.35
CA GLY A 412 -3.49 3.16 -4.81
C GLY A 412 -2.55 3.37 -6.00
N CYS A 413 -2.88 4.27 -6.93
CA CYS A 413 -2.02 4.66 -8.04
C CYS A 413 -0.70 5.26 -7.53
N GLY A 414 -0.74 6.16 -6.55
CA GLY A 414 0.45 6.75 -5.95
C GLY A 414 1.38 5.69 -5.34
N THR A 415 0.82 4.78 -4.57
CA THR A 415 1.57 3.68 -3.94
C THR A 415 2.13 2.72 -5.00
N ALA A 416 1.35 2.36 -6.02
CA ALA A 416 1.80 1.51 -7.12
C ALA A 416 2.97 2.15 -7.89
N VAL A 417 2.89 3.45 -8.19
CA VAL A 417 4.00 4.19 -8.85
C VAL A 417 5.26 4.08 -8.02
N ALA A 418 5.21 4.32 -6.70
CA ALA A 418 6.38 4.21 -5.83
C ALA A 418 6.98 2.79 -5.84
N CYS A 419 6.16 1.75 -5.75
CA CYS A 419 6.60 0.36 -5.85
C CYS A 419 7.26 0.06 -7.20
N HIS A 420 6.66 0.51 -8.30
CA HIS A 420 7.23 0.30 -9.63
C HIS A 420 8.50 1.09 -9.88
N MET A 421 8.65 2.29 -9.30
CA MET A 421 9.91 3.04 -9.37
C MET A 421 11.06 2.24 -8.74
N ALA A 422 10.85 1.55 -7.62
CA ALA A 422 11.84 0.66 -7.03
C ALA A 422 12.22 -0.47 -8.00
N ASN A 423 11.22 -1.15 -8.58
CA ASN A 423 11.46 -2.23 -9.54
C ASN A 423 12.22 -1.77 -10.79
N ILE A 424 11.86 -0.61 -11.33
CA ILE A 424 12.52 -0.04 -12.52
C ILE A 424 13.96 0.35 -12.17
N SER A 425 14.17 1.04 -11.03
CA SER A 425 15.51 1.38 -10.56
C SER A 425 16.40 0.14 -10.37
N TYR A 426 15.85 -0.92 -9.77
CA TYR A 426 16.55 -2.20 -9.59
C TYR A 426 16.95 -2.84 -10.93
N LYS A 427 16.00 -2.93 -11.88
CA LYS A 427 16.23 -3.57 -13.20
C LYS A 427 17.20 -2.76 -14.06
N GLU A 428 17.08 -1.45 -14.05
CA GLU A 428 17.91 -0.54 -14.87
C GLU A 428 19.20 -0.11 -14.18
N LYS A 429 19.39 -0.44 -12.89
CA LYS A 429 20.56 -0.11 -12.06
C LYS A 429 20.88 1.37 -12.04
N LYS A 430 19.84 2.21 -11.96
CA LYS A 430 19.97 3.67 -11.93
C LYS A 430 18.91 4.32 -11.02
N ARG A 431 19.17 5.56 -10.59
CA ARG A 431 18.13 6.40 -9.97
C ARG A 431 17.08 6.74 -11.02
N VAL A 432 15.82 6.70 -10.62
CA VAL A 432 14.67 7.09 -11.43
C VAL A 432 13.95 8.25 -10.75
N PHE A 433 13.32 9.12 -11.55
CA PHE A 433 12.61 10.32 -11.07
C PHE A 433 11.17 10.27 -11.53
N TRP A 434 10.27 10.85 -10.74
CA TRP A 434 8.86 10.96 -11.06
C TRP A 434 8.48 12.41 -11.34
N ASP A 435 7.91 12.65 -12.50
CA ASP A 435 7.30 13.92 -12.86
C ASP A 435 5.81 13.86 -12.55
N ALA A 436 5.41 14.37 -11.38
CA ALA A 436 4.02 14.35 -10.94
C ALA A 436 3.10 15.28 -11.74
N GLN A 437 3.63 16.27 -12.46
CA GLN A 437 2.83 17.17 -13.31
C GLN A 437 2.44 16.49 -14.61
N ASN A 438 3.37 15.76 -15.23
CA ASN A 438 3.16 15.04 -16.47
C ASN A 438 2.78 13.58 -16.26
N MET A 439 2.79 13.08 -15.01
CA MET A 439 2.49 11.69 -14.64
C MET A 439 3.38 10.69 -15.40
N GLU A 440 4.67 10.94 -15.43
CA GLU A 440 5.64 10.11 -16.16
C GLU A 440 6.96 9.92 -15.43
N LEU A 441 7.64 8.81 -15.77
CA LEU A 441 8.97 8.51 -15.27
C LEU A 441 10.02 9.27 -16.10
N LYS A 442 11.01 9.85 -15.42
CA LYS A 442 12.16 10.55 -16.02
C LYS A 442 13.46 9.83 -15.68
N SER A 443 14.44 9.94 -16.58
CA SER A 443 15.81 9.46 -16.36
C SER A 443 16.70 10.48 -15.64
N GLU A 444 16.28 11.75 -15.59
CA GLU A 444 17.00 12.87 -14.99
C GLU A 444 16.09 13.64 -14.04
N ALA A 445 16.70 14.38 -13.10
CA ALA A 445 15.96 15.19 -12.15
C ALA A 445 15.06 16.21 -12.85
N VAL A 446 13.83 16.34 -12.38
CA VAL A 446 12.90 17.36 -12.87
C VAL A 446 13.33 18.73 -12.30
N ASN A 447 13.71 19.66 -13.16
CA ASN A 447 14.13 20.99 -12.74
C ASN A 447 13.00 21.72 -11.99
N GLY A 448 13.27 22.15 -10.77
CA GLY A 448 12.36 22.97 -9.96
C GLY A 448 11.64 22.26 -8.81
N VAL A 449 11.94 20.98 -8.55
CA VAL A 449 11.49 20.28 -7.33
C VAL A 449 12.69 20.13 -6.41
N SER A 450 12.89 21.11 -5.51
CA SER A 450 13.83 21.07 -4.40
C SER A 450 13.08 21.15 -3.08
#